data_1ec1946746f041f90b1e5cf0b09e4a04
#
_entry.id   1ec1946746f041f90b1e5cf0b09e4a04
#
_cell.length_a   1.000
_cell.length_b   1.000
_cell.length_c   1.000
_cell.angle_alpha   90.00
_cell.angle_beta   90.00
_cell.angle_gamma   90.00
#
_symmetry.space_group_name_H-M   'P 1'
#
loop_
_entity.id
_entity.type
_entity.pdbx_description
1 polymer ?
#
loop_
_entity_poly.entity_id
_entity_poly.type
_entity_poly.pdbx_seq_one_letter_code
_entity_poly.pdbx_strand_id
1 'polypeptide(L)'
;MKSKFNFKKLVSVSAALFLIFNVISCQRDEDVAADDLPQEELTKITLSVKDIAAETTKEYSYIIGSGAPVIPLTDGKSYEVTVTFWNGSDNVTQEIRDAKDEHFLIFDFPKSTVNLTRLDDVTSTGELGKVGLKTKWDVVKVVGSSSPLLKLTLIHEPASASEAQNGTAWGSVSGGETDAEATFGLSN
;
A
#
# COMPACT_ATOMS: atom_id res chain seq x y z
N MET A 1 36.79 24.82 -68.14
CA MET A 1 37.13 23.74 -67.22
C MET A 1 35.89 23.27 -66.48
N LYS A 2 35.35 22.07 -66.84
CA LYS A 2 34.14 21.53 -66.19
C LYS A 2 34.63 20.55 -65.11
N SER A 3 34.50 20.91 -63.83
CA SER A 3 34.76 20.03 -62.70
C SER A 3 33.68 18.94 -62.67
N LYS A 4 34.10 17.68 -62.82
CA LYS A 4 33.20 16.53 -62.66
C LYS A 4 33.09 16.25 -61.17
N PHE A 5 31.97 16.64 -60.57
CA PHE A 5 31.65 16.35 -59.19
C PHE A 5 31.40 14.83 -59.01
N ASN A 6 32.21 14.17 -58.21
CA ASN A 6 32.19 12.70 -58.04
C ASN A 6 31.10 12.32 -57.01
N PHE A 7 29.88 12.15 -57.50
CA PHE A 7 28.69 11.78 -56.71
C PHE A 7 28.84 10.50 -55.88
N LYS A 8 29.67 9.54 -56.33
CA LYS A 8 29.92 8.30 -55.61
C LYS A 8 30.70 8.50 -54.28
N LYS A 9 31.56 9.52 -54.18
CA LYS A 9 32.28 9.81 -52.91
C LYS A 9 31.39 10.53 -51.91
N LEU A 10 30.43 11.31 -52.35
CA LEU A 10 29.47 12.00 -51.46
C LEU A 10 28.51 11.00 -50.77
N VAL A 11 28.03 10.00 -51.53
CA VAL A 11 27.15 8.95 -50.99
C VAL A 11 27.87 8.09 -49.96
N SER A 12 29.16 7.79 -50.16
CA SER A 12 29.97 6.98 -49.22
C SER A 12 30.23 7.70 -47.89
N VAL A 13 30.44 9.02 -47.92
CA VAL A 13 30.67 9.82 -46.68
C VAL A 13 29.34 10.00 -45.91
N SER A 14 28.23 10.16 -46.63
CA SER A 14 26.90 10.26 -46.01
C SER A 14 26.44 8.95 -45.34
N ALA A 15 26.76 7.78 -45.93
CA ALA A 15 26.46 6.48 -45.34
C ALA A 15 27.30 6.19 -44.08
N ALA A 16 28.59 6.64 -44.07
CA ALA A 16 29.45 6.48 -42.90
C ALA A 16 29.01 7.39 -41.71
N LEU A 17 28.48 8.57 -42.00
CA LEU A 17 28.00 9.49 -40.94
C LEU A 17 26.68 9.01 -40.31
N PHE A 18 25.86 8.25 -41.05
CA PHE A 18 24.60 7.69 -40.55
C PHE A 18 24.79 6.46 -39.67
N LEU A 19 25.91 5.76 -39.80
CA LEU A 19 26.25 4.58 -38.96
C LEU A 19 26.85 4.92 -37.60
N ILE A 20 27.29 6.16 -37.39
CA ILE A 20 27.91 6.59 -36.11
C ILE A 20 26.86 7.08 -35.10
N PHE A 21 25.61 7.40 -35.55
CA PHE A 21 24.56 7.89 -34.65
C PHE A 21 23.72 6.81 -33.97
N ASN A 22 23.99 5.52 -34.22
CA ASN A 22 23.18 4.43 -33.66
C ASN A 22 23.81 3.69 -32.47
N VAL A 23 24.88 4.19 -31.85
CA VAL A 23 25.53 3.53 -30.71
C VAL A 23 25.58 4.41 -29.43
N ILE A 24 24.77 5.48 -29.38
CA ILE A 24 24.46 6.13 -28.09
C ILE A 24 23.00 5.82 -27.79
N SER A 25 22.66 4.54 -27.69
CA SER A 25 21.65 4.10 -26.76
C SER A 25 22.32 4.20 -25.40
N CYS A 26 22.09 5.28 -24.68
CA CYS A 26 22.22 5.26 -23.24
C CYS A 26 21.41 4.05 -22.77
N GLN A 27 22.10 2.96 -22.42
CA GLN A 27 21.62 2.13 -21.35
C GLN A 27 21.60 3.06 -20.13
N ARG A 28 20.46 3.66 -19.90
CA ARG A 28 20.06 4.03 -18.57
C ARG A 28 19.98 2.68 -17.87
N ASP A 29 20.96 2.36 -17.08
CA ASP A 29 20.74 1.51 -15.94
C ASP A 29 19.69 2.29 -15.12
N GLU A 30 18.43 2.04 -15.44
CA GLU A 30 17.38 2.22 -14.47
C GLU A 30 17.72 1.18 -13.41
N ASP A 31 18.40 1.62 -12.36
CA ASP A 31 18.17 1.05 -11.05
C ASP A 31 16.65 1.17 -10.89
N VAL A 32 15.96 0.13 -11.30
CA VAL A 32 14.58 -0.11 -10.91
C VAL A 32 14.71 -0.24 -9.40
N ALA A 33 14.43 0.84 -8.69
CA ALA A 33 14.19 0.74 -7.27
C ALA A 33 13.18 -0.39 -7.13
N ALA A 34 13.55 -1.44 -6.42
CA ALA A 34 12.77 -2.68 -6.28
C ALA A 34 11.51 -2.46 -5.42
N ASP A 35 10.94 -1.25 -5.43
CA ASP A 35 10.01 -0.79 -4.40
C ASP A 35 8.78 -0.04 -4.93
N ASP A 36 8.62 0.06 -6.25
CA ASP A 36 7.34 0.50 -6.82
C ASP A 36 6.41 -0.70 -6.91
N LEU A 37 5.66 -0.97 -5.82
CA LEU A 37 4.43 -1.75 -5.96
C LEU A 37 3.50 -0.95 -6.87
N PRO A 38 3.25 -1.39 -8.13
CA PRO A 38 2.35 -0.66 -8.99
C PRO A 38 1.01 -0.54 -8.27
N GLN A 39 0.56 0.68 -8.02
CA GLN A 39 -0.66 1.05 -7.31
C GLN A 39 -1.91 0.29 -7.83
N GLU A 40 -1.83 -0.22 -9.06
CA GLU A 40 -2.89 -0.96 -9.77
C GLU A 40 -2.91 -2.47 -9.48
N GLU A 41 -1.97 -3.01 -8.71
CA GLU A 41 -1.80 -4.47 -8.57
C GLU A 41 -2.41 -5.06 -7.30
N LEU A 42 -2.76 -4.26 -6.28
CA LEU A 42 -3.42 -4.79 -5.09
C LEU A 42 -4.86 -5.19 -5.40
N THR A 43 -5.16 -6.47 -5.27
CA THR A 43 -6.47 -7.02 -5.62
C THR A 43 -7.32 -7.41 -4.42
N LYS A 44 -6.65 -7.67 -3.27
CA LYS A 44 -7.32 -8.15 -2.06
C LYS A 44 -6.59 -7.71 -0.81
N ILE A 45 -7.34 -7.32 0.21
CA ILE A 45 -6.86 -7.02 1.55
C ILE A 45 -7.55 -7.97 2.53
N THR A 46 -6.77 -8.69 3.35
CA THR A 46 -7.30 -9.63 4.34
C THR A 46 -6.97 -9.17 5.75
N LEU A 47 -7.96 -9.12 6.62
CA LEU A 47 -7.81 -8.94 8.05
C LEU A 47 -7.92 -10.29 8.76
N SER A 48 -6.84 -10.72 9.40
CA SER A 48 -6.83 -11.86 10.32
C SER A 48 -7.12 -11.31 11.72
N VAL A 49 -8.31 -11.61 12.25
CA VAL A 49 -8.84 -11.07 13.51
C VAL A 49 -8.83 -12.17 14.56
N LYS A 50 -7.95 -12.04 15.56
CA LYS A 50 -7.82 -12.96 16.69
C LYS A 50 -8.52 -12.39 17.92
N ASP A 51 -9.56 -13.06 18.42
CA ASP A 51 -10.11 -12.80 19.76
C ASP A 51 -9.06 -13.26 20.79
N ILE A 52 -8.48 -12.31 21.54
CA ILE A 52 -7.36 -12.59 22.45
C ILE A 52 -7.80 -13.51 23.58
N ALA A 53 -9.01 -13.35 24.10
CA ALA A 53 -9.51 -14.14 25.23
C ALA A 53 -9.92 -15.56 24.81
N ALA A 54 -10.51 -15.72 23.61
CA ALA A 54 -10.95 -16.99 23.09
C ALA A 54 -9.84 -17.75 22.34
N GLU A 55 -8.72 -17.10 22.04
CA GLU A 55 -7.61 -17.61 21.21
C GLU A 55 -8.04 -18.12 19.83
N THR A 56 -9.14 -17.60 19.31
CA THR A 56 -9.69 -17.98 18.01
C THR A 56 -9.41 -16.90 16.97
N THR A 57 -9.02 -17.30 15.77
CA THR A 57 -8.71 -16.41 14.66
C THR A 57 -9.70 -16.65 13.51
N LYS A 58 -10.16 -15.57 12.89
CA LYS A 58 -10.95 -15.59 11.64
C LYS A 58 -10.41 -14.60 10.65
N GLU A 59 -10.52 -14.93 9.36
CA GLU A 59 -10.10 -14.07 8.26
C GLU A 59 -11.29 -13.43 7.57
N TYR A 60 -11.13 -12.18 7.22
CA TYR A 60 -12.10 -11.37 6.49
C TYR A 60 -11.38 -10.70 5.32
N SER A 61 -11.72 -11.10 4.11
CA SER A 61 -11.08 -10.61 2.89
C SER A 61 -11.98 -9.62 2.17
N TYR A 62 -11.47 -8.43 1.94
CA TYR A 62 -12.03 -7.46 1.02
C TYR A 62 -11.35 -7.64 -0.34
N ILE A 63 -12.13 -7.98 -1.35
CA ILE A 63 -11.67 -8.01 -2.75
C ILE A 63 -12.02 -6.66 -3.35
N ILE A 64 -11.06 -5.98 -3.97
CA ILE A 64 -11.26 -4.65 -4.55
C ILE A 64 -12.41 -4.69 -5.56
N GLY A 65 -13.37 -3.77 -5.40
CA GLY A 65 -14.59 -3.75 -6.21
C GLY A 65 -15.71 -4.69 -5.76
N SER A 66 -15.54 -5.43 -4.64
CA SER A 66 -16.58 -6.30 -4.06
C SER A 66 -17.34 -5.64 -2.91
N GLY A 67 -18.34 -6.35 -2.39
CA GLY A 67 -19.06 -5.93 -1.18
C GLY A 67 -18.18 -6.06 0.08
N ALA A 68 -18.44 -5.20 1.07
CA ALA A 68 -17.72 -5.20 2.34
C ALA A 68 -18.03 -6.46 3.17
N PRO A 69 -17.04 -7.28 3.55
CA PRO A 69 -17.25 -8.36 4.51
C PRO A 69 -17.57 -7.79 5.90
N VAL A 70 -18.32 -8.55 6.71
CA VAL A 70 -18.73 -8.12 8.06
C VAL A 70 -17.87 -8.81 9.10
N ILE A 71 -17.24 -8.02 9.98
CA ILE A 71 -16.41 -8.48 11.09
C ILE A 71 -17.26 -8.42 12.37
N PRO A 72 -17.55 -9.56 13.03
CA PRO A 72 -18.20 -9.53 14.34
C PRO A 72 -17.18 -9.14 15.41
N LEU A 73 -17.49 -8.07 16.12
CA LEU A 73 -16.75 -7.59 17.28
C LEU A 73 -17.70 -7.49 18.47
N THR A 74 -17.19 -7.67 19.67
CA THR A 74 -18.00 -7.61 20.90
C THR A 74 -17.53 -6.45 21.78
N ASP A 75 -18.45 -5.66 22.32
CA ASP A 75 -18.14 -4.61 23.28
C ASP A 75 -17.36 -5.14 24.45
N GLY A 76 -16.28 -4.45 24.84
CA GLY A 76 -15.40 -4.79 25.96
C GLY A 76 -14.36 -5.86 25.65
N LYS A 77 -14.31 -6.42 24.45
CA LYS A 77 -13.28 -7.39 24.05
C LYS A 77 -12.08 -6.74 23.37
N SER A 78 -10.97 -7.47 23.41
CA SER A 78 -9.72 -7.10 22.71
C SER A 78 -9.41 -8.11 21.61
N TYR A 79 -8.95 -7.59 20.49
CA TYR A 79 -8.59 -8.38 19.30
C TYR A 79 -7.17 -8.01 18.85
N GLU A 80 -6.40 -8.99 18.43
CA GLU A 80 -5.18 -8.78 17.65
C GLU A 80 -5.53 -8.90 16.17
N VAL A 81 -5.16 -7.91 15.37
CA VAL A 81 -5.51 -7.86 13.96
C VAL A 81 -4.25 -7.71 13.12
N THR A 82 -4.10 -8.61 12.15
CA THR A 82 -3.02 -8.57 11.16
C THR A 82 -3.61 -8.29 9.79
N VAL A 83 -3.00 -7.34 9.08
CA VAL A 83 -3.36 -6.98 7.71
C VAL A 83 -2.42 -7.68 6.74
N THR A 84 -2.98 -8.27 5.69
CA THR A 84 -2.21 -8.83 4.57
C THR A 84 -2.73 -8.32 3.24
N PHE A 85 -1.81 -8.06 2.32
CA PHE A 85 -2.05 -7.52 1.00
C PHE A 85 -1.73 -8.56 -0.07
N TRP A 86 -2.52 -8.57 -1.14
CA TRP A 86 -2.43 -9.58 -2.18
C TRP A 86 -2.54 -8.94 -3.57
N ASN A 87 -1.68 -9.41 -4.46
CA ASN A 87 -1.78 -9.21 -5.90
C ASN A 87 -2.17 -10.56 -6.54
N GLY A 88 -3.44 -10.71 -6.97
CA GLY A 88 -3.95 -12.00 -7.41
C GLY A 88 -3.83 -13.08 -6.33
N SER A 89 -2.94 -14.06 -6.54
CA SER A 89 -2.63 -15.15 -5.60
C SER A 89 -1.41 -14.86 -4.72
N ASP A 90 -0.63 -13.84 -5.03
CA ASP A 90 0.65 -13.56 -4.40
C ASP A 90 0.48 -12.65 -3.18
N ASN A 91 1.08 -13.05 -2.06
CA ASN A 91 1.08 -12.26 -0.84
C ASN A 91 2.24 -11.27 -0.87
N VAL A 92 1.92 -10.00 -1.08
CA VAL A 92 2.89 -8.90 -1.21
C VAL A 92 3.09 -8.10 0.10
N THR A 93 2.60 -8.62 1.22
CA THR A 93 2.71 -7.94 2.53
C THR A 93 4.15 -7.73 2.96
N GLN A 94 5.06 -8.63 2.57
CA GLN A 94 6.48 -8.51 2.91
C GLN A 94 7.13 -7.32 2.21
N GLU A 95 6.73 -7.00 0.98
CA GLU A 95 7.20 -5.85 0.22
C GLU A 95 6.82 -4.55 0.93
N ILE A 96 5.55 -4.42 1.37
CA ILE A 96 5.09 -3.27 2.18
C ILE A 96 5.85 -3.17 3.51
N ARG A 97 6.18 -4.32 4.12
CA ARG A 97 6.96 -4.37 5.37
C ARG A 97 8.40 -3.90 5.15
N ASP A 98 9.03 -4.31 4.05
CA ASP A 98 10.40 -3.94 3.72
C ASP A 98 10.48 -2.45 3.35
N ALA A 99 9.46 -1.92 2.67
CA ALA A 99 9.26 -0.50 2.36
C ALA A 99 8.54 0.28 3.50
N LYS A 100 8.85 -0.03 4.76
CA LYS A 100 8.23 0.57 5.96
C LYS A 100 8.41 2.09 6.08
N ASP A 101 9.40 2.65 5.40
CA ASP A 101 9.68 4.09 5.37
C ASP A 101 8.81 4.83 4.33
N GLU A 102 8.04 4.08 3.54
CA GLU A 102 7.22 4.57 2.44
C GLU A 102 5.72 4.29 2.64
N HIS A 103 5.36 3.43 3.60
CA HIS A 103 3.97 3.01 3.78
C HIS A 103 3.42 3.32 5.17
N PHE A 104 2.14 3.73 5.19
CA PHE A 104 1.41 3.96 6.43
C PHE A 104 -0.06 3.59 6.31
N LEU A 105 -0.60 2.84 7.28
CA LEU A 105 -2.00 2.42 7.33
C LEU A 105 -2.82 3.35 8.21
N ILE A 106 -3.99 3.77 7.72
CA ILE A 106 -4.99 4.51 8.46
C ILE A 106 -6.20 3.60 8.69
N PHE A 107 -6.69 3.54 9.95
CA PHE A 107 -7.89 2.79 10.34
C PHE A 107 -8.95 3.76 10.80
N ASP A 108 -10.03 3.90 10.07
CA ASP A 108 -11.15 4.79 10.42
C ASP A 108 -12.38 3.99 10.85
N PHE A 109 -12.87 4.30 12.07
CA PHE A 109 -14.07 3.69 12.67
C PHE A 109 -15.16 4.76 12.81
N PRO A 110 -15.87 5.15 11.74
CA PRO A 110 -16.70 6.36 11.71
C PRO A 110 -17.89 6.34 12.70
N LYS A 111 -18.26 5.17 13.22
CA LYS A 111 -19.39 5.03 14.14
C LYS A 111 -19.09 4.25 15.41
N SER A 112 -18.04 3.40 15.39
CA SER A 112 -17.66 2.57 16.53
C SER A 112 -16.53 3.22 17.32
N THR A 113 -16.46 2.94 18.62
CA THR A 113 -15.37 3.38 19.47
C THR A 113 -14.41 2.21 19.71
N VAL A 114 -13.24 2.29 19.13
CA VAL A 114 -12.18 1.29 19.23
C VAL A 114 -10.89 2.01 19.61
N ASN A 115 -10.20 1.56 20.65
CA ASN A 115 -8.85 2.01 20.95
C ASN A 115 -7.87 1.10 20.19
N LEU A 116 -7.04 1.68 19.33
CA LEU A 116 -6.09 0.96 18.50
C LEU A 116 -4.67 1.19 18.98
N THR A 117 -3.90 0.12 19.08
CA THR A 117 -2.46 0.16 19.36
C THR A 117 -1.73 -0.59 18.26
N ARG A 118 -0.71 0.04 17.64
CA ARG A 118 0.14 -0.61 16.64
C ARG A 118 1.14 -1.53 17.32
N LEU A 119 1.19 -2.79 16.86
CA LEU A 119 2.03 -3.86 17.42
C LEU A 119 3.14 -4.30 16.46
N ASP A 120 3.31 -3.59 15.34
CA ASP A 120 4.37 -3.93 14.37
C ASP A 120 5.72 -4.03 15.07
N ASP A 121 6.50 -5.03 14.69
CA ASP A 121 7.89 -5.22 15.07
C ASP A 121 8.86 -4.38 14.22
N VAL A 122 8.35 -3.78 13.14
CA VAL A 122 9.08 -2.88 12.26
C VAL A 122 8.57 -1.44 12.42
N THR A 123 9.51 -0.53 12.54
CA THR A 123 9.25 0.92 12.62
C THR A 123 10.06 1.60 11.54
N SER A 124 9.50 2.61 10.89
CA SER A 124 10.24 3.41 9.92
C SER A 124 11.47 4.07 10.59
N THR A 125 12.51 4.29 9.81
CA THR A 125 13.69 5.03 10.25
C THR A 125 13.47 6.55 10.22
N GLY A 126 12.37 7.01 9.57
CA GLY A 126 11.95 8.39 9.47
C GLY A 126 10.83 8.75 10.46
N GLU A 127 9.96 9.67 10.04
CA GLU A 127 8.87 10.23 10.85
C GLU A 127 7.56 9.42 10.77
N LEU A 128 7.50 8.34 9.97
CA LEU A 128 6.25 7.62 9.73
C LEU A 128 5.82 6.73 10.92
N GLY A 129 6.75 6.33 11.78
CA GLY A 129 6.44 5.43 12.89
C GLY A 129 6.20 3.99 12.41
N LYS A 130 5.20 3.32 12.98
CA LYS A 130 4.83 1.95 12.64
C LYS A 130 3.84 1.93 11.49
N VAL A 131 4.02 1.01 10.53
CA VAL A 131 3.14 0.89 9.36
C VAL A 131 1.69 0.59 9.74
N GLY A 132 1.45 -0.29 10.72
CA GLY A 132 0.13 -0.72 11.15
C GLY A 132 -0.29 -2.09 10.61
N LEU A 133 0.65 -2.91 10.12
CA LEU A 133 0.37 -4.27 9.64
C LEU A 133 -0.13 -5.21 10.74
N LYS A 134 0.25 -4.91 11.98
CA LYS A 134 -0.23 -5.61 13.18
C LYS A 134 -0.74 -4.62 14.21
N THR A 135 -1.97 -4.80 14.66
CA THR A 135 -2.62 -3.90 15.61
C THR A 135 -3.37 -4.66 16.70
N LYS A 136 -3.57 -4.01 17.86
CA LYS A 136 -4.52 -4.44 18.88
C LYS A 136 -5.71 -3.50 18.87
N TRP A 137 -6.90 -4.05 18.89
CA TRP A 137 -8.16 -3.32 18.97
C TRP A 137 -8.83 -3.62 20.31
N ASP A 138 -8.91 -2.62 21.19
CA ASP A 138 -9.70 -2.68 22.40
C ASP A 138 -11.06 -2.05 22.11
N VAL A 139 -12.06 -2.88 21.95
CA VAL A 139 -13.42 -2.48 21.50
C VAL A 139 -14.18 -1.91 22.68
N VAL A 140 -14.48 -0.62 22.63
CA VAL A 140 -15.30 0.05 23.64
C VAL A 140 -16.78 -0.07 23.29
N LYS A 141 -17.13 0.27 22.04
CA LYS A 141 -18.50 0.21 21.54
C LYS A 141 -18.54 -0.06 20.05
N VAL A 142 -19.22 -1.12 19.65
CA VAL A 142 -19.52 -1.42 18.25
C VAL A 142 -20.90 -0.91 17.88
N VAL A 143 -20.98 -0.23 16.74
CA VAL A 143 -22.23 0.06 16.07
C VAL A 143 -22.36 -0.86 14.87
N GLY A 144 -23.22 -1.86 14.98
CA GLY A 144 -23.48 -2.84 13.92
C GLY A 144 -24.25 -2.23 12.75
N SER A 145 -23.74 -2.44 11.54
CA SER A 145 -24.44 -2.13 10.29
C SER A 145 -23.71 -2.81 9.12
N SER A 146 -24.42 -3.06 8.04
CA SER A 146 -23.84 -3.51 6.76
C SER A 146 -23.19 -2.37 5.97
N SER A 147 -23.33 -1.11 6.38
CA SER A 147 -22.58 0.02 5.81
C SER A 147 -21.12 -0.08 6.19
N PRO A 148 -20.18 0.47 5.41
CA PRO A 148 -18.77 0.53 5.80
C PRO A 148 -18.63 1.15 7.19
N LEU A 149 -18.13 0.37 8.14
CA LEU A 149 -17.97 0.77 9.54
C LEU A 149 -16.51 0.74 9.98
N LEU A 150 -15.65 0.19 9.15
CA LEU A 150 -14.22 0.32 9.16
C LEU A 150 -13.76 0.63 7.74
N LYS A 151 -13.02 1.71 7.58
CA LYS A 151 -12.26 2.02 6.37
C LYS A 151 -10.78 1.85 6.70
N LEU A 152 -10.08 1.06 5.90
CA LEU A 152 -8.64 0.89 5.94
C LEU A 152 -8.05 1.53 4.69
N THR A 153 -7.04 2.39 4.86
CA THR A 153 -6.35 3.06 3.76
C THR A 153 -4.85 2.82 3.90
N LEU A 154 -4.22 2.28 2.86
CA LEU A 154 -2.77 2.23 2.71
C LEU A 154 -2.33 3.48 1.98
N ILE A 155 -1.40 4.22 2.56
CA ILE A 155 -0.80 5.41 1.97
C ILE A 155 0.65 5.11 1.61
N HIS A 156 1.04 5.51 0.42
CA HIS A 156 2.40 5.44 -0.12
C HIS A 156 3.07 6.82 -0.08
N GLU A 157 4.33 6.83 0.28
CA GLU A 157 5.21 8.02 0.36
C GLU A 157 4.60 9.24 1.08
N PRO A 158 3.97 9.08 2.27
CA PRO A 158 3.55 10.24 3.01
C PRO A 158 4.77 11.05 3.48
N ALA A 159 4.72 12.36 3.34
CA ALA A 159 5.79 13.25 3.81
C ALA A 159 5.95 13.19 5.33
N SER A 160 4.88 12.93 6.07
CA SER A 160 4.88 12.65 7.50
C SER A 160 3.64 11.87 7.89
N ALA A 161 3.71 11.14 9.01
CA ALA A 161 2.58 10.42 9.59
C ALA A 161 2.49 10.61 11.10
N SER A 162 1.31 10.38 11.64
CA SER A 162 1.05 10.33 13.08
C SER A 162 0.23 9.09 13.40
N GLU A 163 0.66 8.29 14.37
CA GLU A 163 -0.07 7.11 14.86
C GLU A 163 -1.28 7.50 15.72
N ALA A 164 -1.35 8.74 16.19
CA ALA A 164 -2.38 9.21 17.10
C ALA A 164 -3.77 9.20 16.46
N GLN A 165 -4.78 9.06 17.32
CA GLN A 165 -6.17 9.20 16.88
C GLN A 165 -6.45 10.64 16.43
N ASN A 166 -7.10 10.76 15.27
CA ASN A 166 -7.56 12.03 14.72
C ASN A 166 -9.05 11.87 14.33
N GLY A 167 -9.95 12.42 15.13
CA GLY A 167 -11.38 12.21 14.98
C GLY A 167 -11.75 10.73 15.18
N THR A 168 -12.30 10.08 14.14
CA THR A 168 -12.66 8.66 14.14
C THR A 168 -11.55 7.75 13.60
N ALA A 169 -10.53 8.34 13.00
CA ALA A 169 -9.42 7.62 12.41
C ALA A 169 -8.24 7.45 13.38
N TRP A 170 -7.60 6.30 13.33
CA TRP A 170 -6.32 5.99 13.94
C TRP A 170 -5.23 6.10 12.87
N GLY A 171 -4.46 7.15 13.00
CA GLY A 171 -3.46 7.58 12.04
C GLY A 171 -3.92 8.75 11.18
N SER A 172 -2.95 9.58 10.80
CA SER A 172 -3.12 10.67 9.84
C SER A 172 -1.80 10.92 9.14
N VAL A 173 -1.86 11.45 7.93
CA VAL A 173 -0.69 11.73 7.10
C VAL A 173 -0.72 13.13 6.51
N SER A 174 0.44 13.61 6.06
CA SER A 174 0.59 14.78 5.21
C SER A 174 1.24 14.34 3.91
N GLY A 175 0.60 14.64 2.78
CA GLY A 175 1.05 14.17 1.47
C GLY A 175 0.87 12.67 1.28
N GLY A 176 1.54 12.13 0.26
CA GLY A 176 1.43 10.73 -0.13
C GLY A 176 0.24 10.45 -1.04
N GLU A 177 0.22 9.25 -1.57
CA GLU A 177 -0.83 8.74 -2.46
C GLU A 177 -1.52 7.53 -1.83
N THR A 178 -2.75 7.24 -2.25
CA THR A 178 -3.49 6.08 -1.76
C THR A 178 -3.20 4.88 -2.64
N ASP A 179 -2.52 3.86 -2.10
CA ASP A 179 -2.28 2.60 -2.82
C ASP A 179 -3.50 1.69 -2.78
N ALA A 180 -4.17 1.64 -1.65
CA ALA A 180 -5.34 0.78 -1.50
C ALA A 180 -6.32 1.28 -0.46
N GLU A 181 -7.59 1.01 -0.71
CA GLU A 181 -8.67 1.19 0.25
C GLU A 181 -9.47 -0.10 0.40
N ALA A 182 -9.80 -0.44 1.63
CA ALA A 182 -10.73 -1.52 1.95
C ALA A 182 -11.80 -1.05 2.92
N THR A 183 -13.01 -1.58 2.73
CA THR A 183 -14.14 -1.29 3.61
C THR A 183 -14.67 -2.58 4.21
N PHE A 184 -15.00 -2.53 5.50
CA PHE A 184 -15.56 -3.65 6.24
C PHE A 184 -16.83 -3.20 6.97
N GLY A 185 -17.83 -4.07 7.00
CA GLY A 185 -18.94 -3.95 7.93
C GLY A 185 -18.50 -4.41 9.32
N LEU A 186 -19.15 -3.92 10.35
CA LEU A 186 -18.99 -4.41 11.73
C LEU A 186 -20.34 -4.92 12.26
N SER A 187 -20.31 -5.93 13.12
CA SER A 187 -21.50 -6.37 13.87
C SER A 187 -21.13 -6.64 15.32
N ASN A 188 -22.10 -6.44 16.22
CA ASN A 188 -21.99 -6.85 17.63
C ASN A 188 -22.64 -8.22 17.81
#